data_cf79eb5187f0d66b12dbc82ffc5b5ccb
#
_entry.id   cf79eb5187f0d66b12dbc82ffc5b5ccb
#
_cell.length_a   1.000
_cell.length_b   1.000
_cell.length_c   1.000
_cell.angle_alpha   90.00
_cell.angle_beta   90.00
_cell.angle_gamma   90.00
#
_symmetry.space_group_name_H-M   'P 1'
#
loop_
_entity.id
_entity.type
_entity.pdbx_description
1 polymer ?
#
loop_
_entity_poly.entity_id
_entity_poly.type
_entity_poly.pdbx_seq_one_letter_code
_entity_poly.pdbx_strand_id
1 'polypeptide(L)'
;MVDLGKWWYDETGGLPLPLGGNAIRRDLGHDAMLEVTALLKRSIQYGLDHREAALKHAMKYGRDLDAAKTDRFVGMYVNDWTLDFGARGREAVRLLLRRGFEQGVIPRLVVPEFIG
;
A
#
# COMPACT_ATOMS: atom_id res chain seq x y z
N MET A 1 -23.11 8.87 -1.96
CA MET A 1 -21.91 7.99 -2.05
C MET A 1 -20.92 8.51 -1.02
N VAL A 2 -20.33 7.64 -0.20
CA VAL A 2 -19.34 8.02 0.82
C VAL A 2 -17.96 7.80 0.24
N ASP A 3 -17.08 8.81 0.33
CA ASP A 3 -15.66 8.67 0.05
C ASP A 3 -14.96 8.17 1.34
N LEU A 4 -14.55 6.90 1.34
CA LEU A 4 -13.93 6.25 2.49
C LEU A 4 -12.56 6.86 2.82
N GLY A 5 -11.82 7.33 1.82
CA GLY A 5 -10.53 7.98 2.03
C GLY A 5 -10.69 9.31 2.77
N LYS A 6 -11.65 10.12 2.33
CA LYS A 6 -11.97 11.38 2.99
C LYS A 6 -12.51 11.16 4.41
N TRP A 7 -13.44 10.23 4.57
CA TRP A 7 -13.98 9.88 5.88
C TRP A 7 -12.87 9.45 6.86
N TRP A 8 -11.99 8.55 6.42
CA TRP A 8 -10.86 8.08 7.24
C TRP A 8 -9.91 9.23 7.61
N TYR A 9 -9.61 10.08 6.64
CA TYR A 9 -8.75 11.26 6.86
C TYR A 9 -9.31 12.18 7.95
N ASP A 10 -10.60 12.50 7.86
CA ASP A 10 -11.29 13.36 8.83
C ASP A 10 -11.35 12.69 10.23
N GLU A 11 -11.65 11.39 10.30
CA GLU A 11 -11.76 10.61 11.55
C GLU A 11 -10.42 10.36 12.26
N THR A 12 -9.31 10.42 11.54
CA THR A 12 -7.98 10.06 12.08
C THR A 12 -7.06 11.25 12.23
N GLY A 13 -7.54 12.47 11.98
CA GLY A 13 -6.71 13.67 12.02
C GLY A 13 -5.68 13.72 10.89
N GLY A 14 -6.04 13.17 9.72
CA GLY A 14 -5.26 13.31 8.50
C GLY A 14 -4.38 12.11 8.15
N LEU A 15 -4.59 10.93 8.72
CA LEU A 15 -3.86 9.73 8.32
C LEU A 15 -4.33 9.22 6.94
N PRO A 16 -3.42 8.68 6.11
CA PRO A 16 -3.80 8.06 4.84
C PRO A 16 -4.61 6.78 5.11
N LEU A 17 -5.61 6.49 4.27
CA LEU A 17 -6.32 5.22 4.35
C LEU A 17 -5.46 4.10 3.77
N PRO A 18 -5.08 3.06 4.55
CA PRO A 18 -4.38 1.91 4.00
C PRO A 18 -5.28 1.12 3.05
N LEU A 19 -4.92 1.03 1.78
CA LEU A 19 -5.66 0.27 0.76
C LEU A 19 -5.12 -1.14 0.59
N GLY A 20 -3.85 -1.35 0.90
CA GLY A 20 -3.19 -2.64 0.79
C GLY A 20 -1.78 -2.60 1.34
N GLY A 21 -1.13 -3.76 1.36
CA GLY A 21 0.25 -3.90 1.77
C GLY A 21 0.80 -5.26 1.37
N ASN A 22 2.11 -5.30 1.14
CA ASN A 22 2.81 -6.55 0.90
C ASN A 22 3.26 -7.14 2.24
N ALA A 23 3.10 -8.43 2.41
CA ALA A 23 3.58 -9.16 3.57
C ALA A 23 4.65 -10.16 3.15
N ILE A 24 5.68 -10.31 3.98
CA ILE A 24 6.76 -11.25 3.77
C ILE A 24 6.82 -12.29 4.91
N ARG A 25 7.17 -13.51 4.58
CA ARG A 25 7.28 -14.60 5.56
C ARG A 25 8.47 -14.40 6.48
N ARG A 26 8.26 -14.56 7.79
CA ARG A 26 9.32 -14.40 8.81
C ARG A 26 10.36 -15.52 8.79
N ASP A 27 9.97 -16.72 8.34
CA ASP A 27 10.85 -17.88 8.29
C ASP A 27 11.93 -17.82 7.20
N LEU A 28 11.88 -16.80 6.33
CA LEU A 28 12.98 -16.50 5.39
C LEU A 28 14.26 -15.97 6.09
N GLY A 29 14.12 -15.50 7.31
CA GLY A 29 15.21 -14.84 8.02
C GLY A 29 15.35 -13.36 7.70
N HIS A 30 15.96 -12.61 8.65
CA HIS A 30 16.00 -11.14 8.59
C HIS A 30 16.73 -10.62 7.33
N ASP A 31 17.87 -11.21 7.01
CA ASP A 31 18.69 -10.76 5.88
C ASP A 31 17.95 -10.93 4.54
N ALA A 32 17.31 -12.07 4.33
CA ALA A 32 16.52 -12.31 3.13
C ALA A 32 15.31 -11.38 3.07
N MET A 33 14.66 -11.07 4.19
CA MET A 33 13.56 -10.11 4.23
C MET A 33 14.02 -8.70 3.84
N LEU A 34 15.19 -8.26 4.30
CA LEU A 34 15.77 -6.96 3.91
C LEU A 34 16.12 -6.92 2.42
N GLU A 35 16.75 -7.97 1.90
CA GLU A 35 17.11 -8.06 0.48
C GLU A 35 15.88 -8.01 -0.43
N VAL A 36 14.86 -8.81 -0.15
CA VAL A 36 13.61 -8.81 -0.92
C VAL A 36 12.91 -7.44 -0.83
N THR A 37 12.90 -6.82 0.34
CA THR A 37 12.32 -5.48 0.53
C THR A 37 13.06 -4.45 -0.33
N ALA A 38 14.39 -4.49 -0.35
CA ALA A 38 15.20 -3.58 -1.16
C ALA A 38 14.96 -3.78 -2.67
N LEU A 39 14.87 -5.03 -3.11
CA LEU A 39 14.55 -5.35 -4.52
C LEU A 39 13.15 -4.87 -4.90
N LEU A 40 12.17 -5.06 -4.04
CA LEU A 40 10.79 -4.60 -4.27
C LEU A 40 10.73 -3.07 -4.36
N LYS A 41 11.37 -2.35 -3.44
CA LYS A 41 11.46 -0.88 -3.48
C LYS A 41 12.08 -0.39 -4.79
N ARG A 42 13.19 -1.01 -5.23
CA ARG A 42 13.83 -0.67 -6.52
C ARG A 42 12.91 -0.90 -7.71
N SER A 43 12.16 -2.00 -7.70
CA SER A 43 11.18 -2.30 -8.75
C SER A 43 10.05 -1.29 -8.80
N ILE A 44 9.52 -0.89 -7.65
CA ILE A 44 8.46 0.13 -7.54
C ILE A 44 8.99 1.48 -8.02
N GLN A 45 10.17 1.88 -7.55
CA GLN A 45 10.82 3.13 -7.97
C GLN A 45 11.01 3.17 -9.49
N TYR A 46 11.51 2.08 -10.07
CA TYR A 46 11.65 1.98 -11.52
C TYR A 46 10.32 2.17 -12.26
N GLY A 47 9.24 1.57 -11.75
CA GLY A 47 7.90 1.75 -12.31
C GLY A 47 7.37 3.18 -12.20
N LEU A 48 7.68 3.88 -11.11
CA LEU A 48 7.32 5.30 -10.93
C LEU A 48 8.12 6.21 -11.87
N ASP A 49 9.41 5.96 -12.02
CA ASP A 49 10.30 6.75 -12.88
C ASP A 49 9.99 6.51 -14.39
N HIS A 50 9.44 5.33 -14.73
CA HIS A 50 9.09 4.94 -16.10
C HIS A 50 7.57 4.72 -16.24
N ARG A 51 6.78 5.63 -15.66
CA ARG A 51 5.33 5.50 -15.51
C ARG A 51 4.60 5.21 -16.82
N GLU A 52 4.94 5.89 -17.90
CA GLU A 52 4.29 5.69 -19.20
C GLU A 52 4.47 4.24 -19.71
N ALA A 53 5.68 3.73 -19.65
CA ALA A 53 5.98 2.35 -20.07
C ALA A 53 5.30 1.32 -19.13
N ALA A 54 5.28 1.59 -17.83
CA ALA A 54 4.61 0.75 -16.85
C ALA A 54 3.09 0.71 -17.08
N LEU A 55 2.45 1.85 -17.34
CA LEU A 55 1.03 1.92 -17.68
C LEU A 55 0.70 1.18 -18.97
N LYS A 56 1.51 1.37 -20.02
CA LYS A 56 1.35 0.64 -21.29
C LYS A 56 1.42 -0.88 -21.08
N HIS A 57 2.28 -1.34 -20.17
CA HIS A 57 2.33 -2.75 -19.80
C HIS A 57 1.09 -3.18 -19.03
N ALA A 58 0.67 -2.41 -18.00
CA ALA A 58 -0.48 -2.70 -17.16
C ALA A 58 -1.80 -2.75 -17.95
N MET A 59 -1.95 -1.88 -18.96
CA MET A 59 -3.15 -1.84 -19.83
C MET A 59 -3.39 -3.15 -20.59
N LYS A 60 -2.36 -3.98 -20.82
CA LYS A 60 -2.53 -5.31 -21.43
C LYS A 60 -3.37 -6.25 -20.58
N TYR A 61 -3.45 -5.99 -19.28
CA TYR A 61 -4.18 -6.78 -18.29
C TYR A 61 -5.42 -6.06 -17.75
N GLY A 62 -5.60 -4.78 -18.13
CA GLY A 62 -6.77 -3.98 -17.80
C GLY A 62 -7.98 -4.40 -18.62
N ARG A 63 -9.15 -4.47 -17.97
CA ARG A 63 -10.43 -4.72 -18.67
C ARG A 63 -11.07 -3.37 -18.99
N ASP A 64 -11.14 -3.00 -20.28
CA ASP A 64 -11.93 -1.90 -20.84
C ASP A 64 -11.71 -0.50 -20.22
N LEU A 65 -10.53 -0.22 -19.67
CA LEU A 65 -10.18 1.10 -19.16
C LEU A 65 -9.36 1.87 -20.21
N ASP A 66 -9.70 3.13 -20.42
CA ASP A 66 -8.84 4.04 -21.16
C ASP A 66 -7.56 4.39 -20.37
N ALA A 67 -6.55 4.94 -21.06
CA ALA A 67 -5.25 5.23 -20.46
C ALA A 67 -5.36 6.18 -19.25
N ALA A 68 -6.23 7.19 -19.31
CA ALA A 68 -6.39 8.17 -18.24
C ALA A 68 -7.04 7.55 -16.99
N LYS A 69 -8.04 6.70 -17.17
CA LYS A 69 -8.66 5.97 -16.06
C LYS A 69 -7.72 4.94 -15.45
N THR A 70 -6.94 4.25 -16.30
CA THR A 70 -5.92 3.30 -15.84
C THR A 70 -4.84 4.02 -15.03
N ASP A 71 -4.34 5.16 -15.49
CA ASP A 71 -3.34 5.96 -14.78
C ASP A 71 -3.85 6.42 -13.40
N ARG A 72 -5.08 6.95 -13.36
CA ARG A 72 -5.71 7.37 -12.11
C ARG A 72 -5.91 6.19 -11.15
N PHE A 73 -6.37 5.05 -11.64
CA PHE A 73 -6.58 3.84 -10.83
C PHE A 73 -5.25 3.31 -10.28
N VAL A 74 -4.23 3.15 -11.13
CA VAL A 74 -2.91 2.71 -10.71
C VAL A 74 -2.31 3.67 -9.70
N GLY A 75 -2.46 5.00 -9.88
CA GLY A 75 -1.94 6.01 -8.96
C GLY A 75 -2.53 5.97 -7.55
N MET A 76 -3.71 5.38 -7.36
CA MET A 76 -4.27 5.16 -6.02
C MET A 76 -3.52 4.07 -5.25
N TYR A 77 -2.92 3.10 -5.94
CA TYR A 77 -2.25 1.92 -5.34
C TYR A 77 -0.73 1.97 -5.46
N VAL A 78 -0.20 2.69 -6.44
CA VAL A 78 1.24 2.78 -6.70
C VAL A 78 1.66 4.25 -6.69
N ASN A 79 2.22 4.68 -5.57
CA ASN A 79 2.62 6.05 -5.29
C ASN A 79 3.73 6.05 -4.21
N ASP A 80 4.08 7.22 -3.69
CA ASP A 80 5.13 7.37 -2.67
C ASP A 80 4.89 6.53 -1.40
N TRP A 81 3.62 6.33 -0.98
CA TRP A 81 3.28 5.45 0.12
C TRP A 81 3.60 3.97 -0.15
N THR A 82 3.65 3.59 -1.42
CA THR A 82 4.04 2.22 -1.82
C THR A 82 5.55 2.00 -1.68
N LEU A 83 6.35 3.06 -1.85
CA LEU A 83 7.79 3.02 -1.63
C LEU A 83 8.15 2.95 -0.15
N ASP A 84 7.53 3.80 0.65
CA ASP A 84 7.70 3.82 2.10
C ASP A 84 6.43 4.35 2.77
N PHE A 85 5.93 3.62 3.73
CA PHE A 85 4.81 4.08 4.54
C PHE A 85 5.14 5.32 5.38
N GLY A 86 6.42 5.56 5.68
CA GLY A 86 6.84 6.59 6.61
C GLY A 86 6.19 6.42 7.99
N ALA A 87 6.38 7.37 8.87
CA ALA A 87 5.81 7.31 10.22
C ALA A 87 4.27 7.32 10.18
N ARG A 88 3.68 8.19 9.34
CA ARG A 88 2.22 8.35 9.26
C ARG A 88 1.52 7.15 8.63
N GLY A 89 2.08 6.56 7.58
CA GLY A 89 1.52 5.35 6.96
C GLY A 89 1.60 4.14 7.90
N ARG A 90 2.71 3.98 8.62
CA ARG A 90 2.87 2.93 9.65
C ARG A 90 1.86 3.11 10.80
N GLU A 91 1.62 4.34 11.23
CA GLU A 91 0.59 4.66 12.22
C GLU A 91 -0.82 4.32 11.70
N ALA A 92 -1.13 4.69 10.46
CA ALA A 92 -2.41 4.39 9.83
C ALA A 92 -2.69 2.89 9.76
N VAL A 93 -1.70 2.07 9.38
CA VAL A 93 -1.84 0.60 9.35
C VAL A 93 -2.08 0.03 10.75
N ARG A 94 -1.32 0.50 11.76
CA ARG A 94 -1.52 0.06 13.14
C ARG A 94 -2.90 0.42 13.67
N LEU A 95 -3.36 1.64 13.37
CA LEU A 95 -4.68 2.11 13.79
C LEU A 95 -5.80 1.32 13.12
N LEU A 96 -5.69 1.06 11.81
CA LEU A 96 -6.68 0.27 11.07
C LEU A 96 -6.83 -1.14 11.65
N LEU A 97 -5.71 -1.83 11.88
CA LEU A 97 -5.70 -3.19 12.43
C LEU A 97 -6.25 -3.21 13.87
N ARG A 98 -5.89 -2.23 14.69
CA ARG A 98 -6.41 -2.09 16.05
C ARG A 98 -7.93 -1.87 16.04
N ARG A 99 -8.43 -0.93 15.25
CA ARG A 99 -9.88 -0.68 15.11
C ARG A 99 -10.62 -1.91 14.59
N GLY A 100 -10.04 -2.63 13.62
CA GLY A 100 -10.61 -3.88 13.13
C GLY A 100 -10.74 -4.95 14.23
N PHE A 101 -9.77 -5.04 15.13
CA PHE A 101 -9.85 -5.91 16.30
C PHE A 101 -10.90 -5.43 17.31
N GLU A 102 -10.90 -4.15 17.68
CA GLU A 102 -11.84 -3.54 18.63
C GLU A 102 -13.30 -3.68 18.17
N GLN A 103 -13.54 -3.65 16.87
CA GLN A 103 -14.86 -3.85 16.25
C GLN A 103 -15.21 -5.33 15.98
N GLY A 104 -14.34 -6.27 16.37
CA GLY A 104 -14.58 -7.70 16.18
C GLY A 104 -14.49 -8.18 14.72
N VAL A 105 -13.99 -7.34 13.80
CA VAL A 105 -13.81 -7.70 12.38
C VAL A 105 -12.64 -8.67 12.21
N ILE A 106 -11.56 -8.48 12.97
CA ILE A 106 -10.43 -9.40 13.00
C ILE A 106 -10.35 -10.10 14.36
N PRO A 107 -10.07 -11.42 14.39
CA PRO A 107 -10.24 -12.24 15.59
C PRO A 107 -9.16 -12.04 16.65
N ARG A 108 -8.05 -11.39 16.32
CA ARG A 108 -6.92 -11.15 17.22
C ARG A 108 -6.24 -9.83 16.91
N LEU A 109 -5.69 -9.18 17.92
CA LEU A 109 -4.87 -7.99 17.72
C LEU A 109 -3.60 -8.34 16.95
N VAL A 110 -3.40 -7.67 15.82
CA VAL A 110 -2.19 -7.79 15.00
C VAL A 110 -1.35 -6.53 15.18
N VAL A 111 -0.11 -6.71 15.64
CA VAL A 111 0.88 -5.64 15.69
C VAL A 111 1.85 -5.84 14.52
N PRO A 112 1.75 -5.01 13.46
CA PRO A 112 2.61 -5.19 12.29
C PRO A 112 4.04 -4.77 12.59
N GLU A 113 4.99 -5.58 12.15
CA GLU A 113 6.40 -5.21 12.01
C GLU A 113 6.64 -4.73 10.58
N PHE A 114 7.43 -3.68 10.43
CA PHE A 114 7.78 -3.13 9.12
C PHE A 114 9.25 -3.42 8.84
N ILE A 115 9.53 -3.91 7.63
CA ILE A 115 10.87 -4.25 7.17
C ILE A 115 11.36 -3.14 6.23
N GLY A 116 12.49 -2.54 6.57
CA GLY A 116 13.13 -1.48 5.78
C GLY A 116 12.68 -0.06 6.10
#